data_965d3d46110ff4a26be211f9f2a58da7
#
_entry.id   965d3d46110ff4a26be211f9f2a58da7
#
_cell.length_a   1.000
_cell.length_b   1.000
_cell.length_c   1.000
_cell.angle_alpha   90.00
_cell.angle_beta   90.00
_cell.angle_gamma   90.00
#
_symmetry.space_group_name_H-M   'P 1'
#
loop_
_entity.id
_entity.type
_entity.pdbx_description
1 polymer ?
#
loop_
_entity_poly.entity_id
_entity_poly.type
_entity_poly.pdbx_seq_one_letter_code
_entity_poly.pdbx_strand_id
1 'polypeptide(L)' 'LLLEIGCEQAAAVTQMMSQFGFKEIAVLQDLAGLNRVVRGYL' A
#
# COMPACT_ATOMS: atom_id res chain seq x y z
N LEU A 1 -3.96 8.12 3.98
CA LEU A 1 -2.67 8.17 3.29
C LEU A 1 -2.69 7.34 2.03
N LEU A 2 -2.23 7.92 0.95
CA LEU A 2 -2.04 7.24 -0.32
C LEU A 2 -0.57 7.32 -0.71
N LEU A 3 0.04 6.17 -0.99
CA LEU A 3 1.43 6.11 -1.45
C LEU A 3 1.50 5.38 -2.77
N GLU A 4 2.14 6.00 -3.76
CA GLU A 4 2.49 5.30 -4.98
C GLU A 4 3.73 4.46 -4.72
N ILE A 5 3.73 3.23 -5.23
CA ILE A 5 4.80 2.26 -4.96
C ILE A 5 5.25 1.60 -6.26
N GLY A 6 6.44 1.01 -6.21
CA GLY A 6 6.85 0.03 -7.21
C GLY A 6 6.09 -1.27 -6.99
N CYS A 7 5.86 -2.03 -8.05
CA CYS A 7 5.02 -3.22 -7.98
C CYS A 7 5.52 -4.29 -6.99
N GLU A 8 6.79 -4.24 -6.63
CA GLU A 8 7.39 -5.21 -5.71
C GLU A 8 7.48 -4.70 -4.27
N GLN A 9 6.95 -3.52 -3.98
CA GLN A 9 7.11 -2.86 -2.68
C GLN A 9 5.90 -3.00 -1.77
N ALA A 10 4.82 -3.62 -2.23
CA ALA A 10 3.56 -3.64 -1.48
C ALA A 10 3.72 -4.24 -0.08
N ALA A 11 4.41 -5.37 0.04
CA ALA A 11 4.57 -6.03 1.34
C ALA A 11 5.34 -5.15 2.32
N ALA A 12 6.44 -4.55 1.89
CA ALA A 12 7.25 -3.70 2.74
C ALA A 12 6.50 -2.45 3.18
N VAL A 13 5.77 -1.81 2.25
CA VAL A 13 5.04 -0.59 2.54
C VAL A 13 3.86 -0.86 3.45
N THR A 14 3.09 -1.92 3.21
CA THR A 14 1.96 -2.27 4.07
C THR A 14 2.40 -2.60 5.49
N GLN A 15 3.52 -3.31 5.63
CA GLN A 15 4.08 -3.60 6.93
C GLN A 15 4.48 -2.33 7.68
N MET A 16 5.17 -1.43 6.99
CA MET A 16 5.57 -0.15 7.56
C MET A 16 4.35 0.66 8.01
N MET A 17 3.32 0.76 7.18
CA MET A 17 2.11 1.50 7.53
C MET A 17 1.41 0.89 8.74
N SER A 18 1.36 -0.44 8.82
CA SER A 18 0.78 -1.12 9.96
C SER A 18 1.53 -0.78 11.25
N GLN A 19 2.85 -0.72 11.19
CA GLN A 19 3.68 -0.36 12.35
C GLN A 19 3.43 1.06 12.82
N PHE A 20 3.08 1.96 11.91
CA PHE A 20 2.74 3.35 12.26
C PHE A 20 1.29 3.53 12.69
N GLY A 21 0.53 2.45 12.82
CA GLY A 21 -0.83 2.51 13.32
C GLY A 21 -1.91 2.77 12.29
N PHE A 22 -1.58 2.72 11.00
CA PHE A 22 -2.59 2.84 9.95
C PHE A 22 -3.52 1.63 9.94
N LYS A 23 -4.80 1.88 9.67
CA LYS A 23 -5.85 0.86 9.62
C LYS A 23 -6.42 0.78 8.21
N GLU A 24 -7.11 -0.34 7.95
CA GLU A 24 -7.77 -0.57 6.66
C GLU A 24 -6.81 -0.41 5.48
N ILE A 25 -5.62 -0.95 5.64
CA ILE A 25 -4.58 -0.87 4.63
C ILE A 25 -4.99 -1.73 3.44
N ALA A 26 -4.99 -1.13 2.25
CA ALA A 26 -5.35 -1.82 1.01
C ALA A 26 -4.33 -1.51 -0.06
N VAL A 27 -4.07 -2.50 -0.91
CA VAL A 27 -3.19 -2.36 -2.06
C VAL A 27 -4.06 -2.30 -3.30
N LEU A 28 -3.85 -1.27 -4.12
CA LEU A 28 -4.61 -1.06 -5.35
C LEU A 28 -3.72 -1.37 -6.55
N GLN A 29 -4.29 -2.08 -7.51
CA GLN A 29 -3.57 -2.51 -8.71
C GLN A 29 -3.94 -1.63 -9.89
N ASP A 30 -3.00 -1.51 -10.84
CA ASP A 30 -3.29 -0.86 -12.12
C ASP A 30 -4.02 -1.83 -13.07
N LEU A 31 -4.26 -1.36 -14.30
CA LEU A 31 -4.97 -2.17 -15.29
C LEU A 31 -4.19 -3.40 -15.73
N ALA A 32 -2.88 -3.42 -15.55
CA ALA A 32 -2.04 -4.57 -15.85
C ALA A 32 -1.96 -5.56 -14.68
N GLY A 33 -2.65 -5.28 -13.56
CA GLY A 33 -2.65 -6.15 -12.39
C GLY A 33 -1.43 -5.98 -11.50
N LEU A 34 -0.67 -4.89 -11.67
CA LEU A 34 0.50 -4.61 -10.85
C LEU A 34 0.15 -3.69 -9.68
N ASN A 35 0.71 -3.98 -8.51
CA ASN A 35 0.50 -3.14 -7.32
C ASN A 35 1.09 -1.76 -7.54
N ARG A 36 0.30 -0.70 -7.38
CA ARG A 36 0.73 0.67 -7.65
C ARG A 36 0.49 1.65 -6.53
N VAL A 37 -0.53 1.42 -5.70
CA VAL A 37 -0.90 2.36 -4.66
C VAL A 37 -1.20 1.58 -3.39
N VAL A 38 -0.74 2.09 -2.25
CA VAL A 38 -1.15 1.59 -0.94
C VAL A 38 -1.93 2.68 -0.23
N ARG A 39 -3.08 2.31 0.30
CA ARG A 39 -3.99 3.21 1.01
C ARG A 39 -4.12 2.77 2.45
N GLY A 40 -4.19 3.74 3.36
CA GLY A 40 -4.46 3.43 4.77
C GLY A 40 -5.02 4.63 5.49
N TYR A 41 -5.68 4.40 6.63
CA TYR A 41 -6.30 5.42 7.46
C TYR A 41 -5.74 5.35 8.88
N LEU A 42 -5.63 6.51 9.52
CA LEU A 42 -5.36 6.60 10.96
C LEU A 42 -6.67 6.41 11.79
#